data_7a8836f8b004d3beab574c8fe6880230
#
_entry.id   7a8836f8b004d3beab574c8fe6880230
#
_cell.length_a   1.000
_cell.length_b   1.000
_cell.length_c   1.000
_cell.angle_alpha   90.00
_cell.angle_beta   90.00
_cell.angle_gamma   90.00
#
_symmetry.space_group_name_H-M   'P 1'
#
loop_
_entity.id
_entity.type
_entity.pdbx_description
1 polymer ?
#
loop_
_entity_poly.entity_id
_entity_poly.type
_entity_poly.pdbx_seq_one_letter_code
_entity_poly.pdbx_strand_id
1 'polypeptide(L)'
;MNPDLRILIGEDDENDVVLLQRALLRAGITNPTHICRDGQEVINYLKGDPPYTNREQFPFPRMLILDLKMPLLTGLDVLRWIRGHPNCSVIPTLVLTTSAHERDVSEAYRVGANAYLVKPGSFDELVSLLKLMGEFWGRCQLPPLDIASC
;
A
#
# COMPACT_ATOMS: atom_id res chain seq x y z
N MET A 1 -6.64 -0.01 14.17
CA MET A 1 -6.60 -0.99 13.06
C MET A 1 -6.40 -2.36 13.66
N ASN A 2 -7.14 -3.36 13.19
CA ASN A 2 -6.96 -4.73 13.66
C ASN A 2 -5.51 -5.16 13.41
N PRO A 3 -4.75 -5.59 14.44
CA PRO A 3 -3.33 -5.91 14.29
C PRO A 3 -3.04 -7.12 13.40
N ASP A 4 -4.04 -7.94 13.12
CA ASP A 4 -3.87 -9.11 12.25
C ASP A 4 -4.01 -8.79 10.76
N LEU A 5 -4.42 -7.57 10.41
CA LEU A 5 -4.57 -7.17 9.02
C LEU A 5 -3.22 -6.87 8.37
N ARG A 6 -2.93 -7.57 7.29
CA ARG A 6 -1.69 -7.37 6.54
C ARG A 6 -1.76 -6.12 5.67
N ILE A 7 -0.66 -5.37 5.66
CA ILE A 7 -0.44 -4.22 4.78
C ILE A 7 0.56 -4.63 3.70
N LEU A 8 0.18 -4.48 2.44
CA LEU A 8 1.08 -4.68 1.31
C LEU A 8 1.65 -3.33 0.89
N ILE A 9 2.97 -3.24 0.74
CA ILE A 9 3.67 -2.00 0.43
C ILE A 9 4.44 -2.17 -0.87
N GLY A 10 4.19 -1.30 -1.84
CA GLY A 10 4.96 -1.20 -3.06
C GLY A 10 5.95 -0.03 -2.96
N GLU A 11 7.24 -0.33 -2.88
CA GLU A 11 8.33 0.64 -2.77
C GLU A 11 9.62 0.02 -3.27
N ASP A 12 10.29 0.65 -4.22
CA ASP A 12 11.51 0.13 -4.83
C ASP A 12 12.80 0.64 -4.19
N ASP A 13 12.77 1.80 -3.54
CA ASP A 13 13.95 2.39 -2.91
C ASP A 13 14.23 1.76 -1.53
N GLU A 14 15.40 1.16 -1.41
CA GLU A 14 15.80 0.44 -0.18
C GLU A 14 15.84 1.34 1.04
N ASN A 15 16.32 2.58 0.89
CA ASN A 15 16.37 3.53 2.00
C ASN A 15 14.96 3.92 2.43
N ASP A 16 14.06 4.15 1.48
CA ASP A 16 12.67 4.49 1.77
C ASP A 16 11.94 3.31 2.44
N VAL A 17 12.23 2.08 2.04
CA VAL A 17 11.69 0.88 2.71
C VAL A 17 12.11 0.84 4.18
N VAL A 18 13.40 1.02 4.46
CA VAL A 18 13.92 0.98 5.85
C VAL A 18 13.27 2.08 6.69
N LEU A 19 13.22 3.31 6.15
CA LEU A 19 12.62 4.44 6.85
C LEU A 19 11.14 4.23 7.10
N LEU A 20 10.41 3.73 6.10
CA LEU A 20 8.98 3.45 6.22
C LEU A 20 8.69 2.39 7.28
N GLN A 21 9.44 1.30 7.28
CA GLN A 21 9.26 0.24 8.28
C GLN A 21 9.54 0.74 9.71
N ARG A 22 10.59 1.52 9.89
CA ARG A 22 10.90 2.14 11.19
C ARG A 22 9.83 3.13 11.60
N ALA A 23 9.35 3.95 10.69
CA ALA A 23 8.33 4.94 10.96
C ALA A 23 6.98 4.30 11.33
N LEU A 24 6.60 3.21 10.68
CA LEU A 24 5.41 2.44 11.03
C LEU A 24 5.48 1.95 12.49
N LEU A 25 6.62 1.37 12.89
CA LEU A 25 6.81 0.91 14.27
C LEU A 25 6.74 2.07 15.27
N ARG A 26 7.41 3.20 14.97
CA ARG A 26 7.38 4.39 15.82
C ARG A 26 5.97 4.99 15.92
N ALA A 27 5.19 4.85 14.88
CA ALA A 27 3.79 5.30 14.86
C ALA A 27 2.83 4.35 15.60
N GLY A 28 3.33 3.24 16.11
CA GLY A 28 2.50 2.24 16.81
C GLY A 28 1.74 1.31 15.87
N ILE A 29 2.09 1.28 14.59
CA ILE A 29 1.49 0.38 13.61
C ILE A 29 2.31 -0.91 13.58
N THR A 30 1.78 -1.94 14.24
CA THR A 30 2.43 -3.26 14.38
C THR A 30 1.86 -4.31 13.43
N ASN A 31 1.02 -3.89 12.50
CA ASN A 31 0.43 -4.77 11.50
C ASN A 31 1.53 -5.48 10.68
N PRO A 32 1.36 -6.77 10.37
CA PRO A 32 2.29 -7.45 9.46
C PRO A 32 2.33 -6.72 8.11
N THR A 33 3.54 -6.48 7.62
CA THR A 33 3.76 -5.83 6.33
C THR A 33 4.52 -6.76 5.40
N HIS A 34 4.28 -6.62 4.10
CA HIS A 34 5.11 -7.24 3.07
C HIS A 34 5.52 -6.17 2.07
N ILE A 35 6.81 -6.16 1.72
CA ILE A 35 7.37 -5.19 0.79
C ILE A 35 7.52 -5.83 -0.58
N CYS A 36 6.92 -5.19 -1.59
CA CYS A 36 7.16 -5.49 -2.99
C CYS A 36 8.01 -4.37 -3.60
N ARG A 37 9.00 -4.75 -4.40
CA ARG A 37 10.02 -3.81 -4.92
C ARG A 37 9.67 -3.23 -6.29
N ASP A 38 8.62 -3.72 -6.92
CA ASP A 38 8.12 -3.22 -8.19
C ASP A 38 6.62 -3.51 -8.32
N GLY A 39 6.01 -2.89 -9.34
CA GLY A 39 4.57 -3.03 -9.54
C GLY A 39 4.14 -4.42 -9.97
N GLN A 40 4.99 -5.14 -10.72
CA GLN A 40 4.67 -6.51 -11.12
C GLN A 40 4.64 -7.44 -9.92
N GLU A 41 5.55 -7.26 -8.97
CA GLU A 41 5.58 -8.04 -7.74
C GLU A 41 4.32 -7.82 -6.90
N VAL A 42 3.83 -6.57 -6.82
CA VAL A 42 2.55 -6.27 -6.15
C VAL A 42 1.41 -7.08 -6.78
N ILE A 43 1.31 -7.08 -8.10
CA ILE A 43 0.28 -7.82 -8.82
C ILE A 43 0.44 -9.32 -8.59
N ASN A 44 1.65 -9.85 -8.65
CA ASN A 44 1.92 -11.27 -8.39
C ASN A 44 1.48 -11.67 -6.98
N TYR A 45 1.75 -10.83 -5.99
CA TYR A 45 1.29 -11.07 -4.62
C TYR A 45 -0.24 -11.15 -4.56
N LEU A 46 -0.92 -10.19 -5.16
CA LEU A 46 -2.39 -10.14 -5.16
C LEU A 46 -3.02 -11.32 -5.90
N LYS A 47 -2.42 -11.75 -6.99
CA LYS A 47 -2.87 -12.91 -7.75
C LYS A 47 -2.60 -14.25 -7.04
N GLY A 48 -1.65 -14.27 -6.11
CA GLY A 48 -1.17 -15.52 -5.52
C GLY A 48 -0.26 -16.31 -6.46
N ASP A 49 0.38 -15.65 -7.42
CA ASP A 49 1.39 -16.27 -8.29
C ASP A 49 2.66 -16.60 -7.50
N PRO A 50 3.44 -17.62 -7.90
CA PRO A 50 4.70 -17.92 -7.22
C PRO A 50 5.61 -16.69 -7.10
N PRO A 51 6.24 -16.44 -5.94
CA PRO A 51 6.33 -17.30 -4.76
C PRO A 51 5.18 -17.13 -3.73
N TYR A 52 4.08 -16.45 -4.06
CA TYR A 52 3.02 -16.05 -3.14
C TYR A 52 1.82 -16.99 -3.10
N THR A 53 1.99 -18.22 -3.55
CA THR A 53 0.90 -19.20 -3.64
C THR A 53 0.35 -19.62 -2.28
N ASN A 54 1.22 -19.72 -1.26
CA ASN A 54 0.81 -20.12 0.09
C ASN A 54 0.22 -18.94 0.86
N ARG A 55 -1.11 -18.91 0.99
CA ARG A 55 -1.82 -17.82 1.68
C ARG A 55 -1.73 -17.87 3.20
N GLU A 56 -1.28 -18.95 3.78
CA GLU A 56 -0.94 -18.97 5.21
C GLU A 56 0.33 -18.16 5.47
N GLN A 57 1.32 -18.30 4.59
CA GLN A 57 2.58 -17.54 4.65
C GLN A 57 2.42 -16.12 4.12
N PHE A 58 1.66 -15.95 3.04
CA PHE A 58 1.42 -14.68 2.37
C PHE A 58 -0.09 -14.35 2.34
N PRO A 59 -0.68 -13.98 3.49
CA PRO A 59 -2.10 -13.67 3.56
C PRO A 59 -2.51 -12.54 2.62
N PHE A 60 -3.74 -12.59 2.12
CA PHE A 60 -4.26 -11.53 1.28
C PHE A 60 -4.30 -10.20 2.07
N PRO A 61 -3.78 -9.11 1.50
CA PRO A 61 -3.70 -7.84 2.22
C PRO A 61 -5.07 -7.18 2.35
N ARG A 62 -5.21 -6.38 3.39
CA ARG A 62 -6.43 -5.59 3.64
C ARG A 62 -6.24 -4.12 3.32
N MET A 63 -5.01 -3.70 3.07
CA MET A 63 -4.65 -2.34 2.70
C MET A 63 -3.37 -2.35 1.88
N LEU A 64 -3.29 -1.44 0.92
CA LEU A 64 -2.09 -1.20 0.14
C LEU A 64 -1.56 0.20 0.39
N ILE A 65 -0.23 0.30 0.44
CA ILE A 65 0.49 1.58 0.39
C ILE A 65 1.41 1.49 -0.82
N LEU A 66 1.21 2.36 -1.81
CA LEU A 66 1.94 2.31 -3.08
C LEU A 66 2.70 3.61 -3.33
N ASP A 67 3.99 3.50 -3.67
CA ASP A 67 4.70 4.59 -4.34
C ASP A 67 4.29 4.61 -5.82
N LEU A 68 4.29 5.79 -6.43
CA LEU A 68 4.01 5.93 -7.85
C LEU A 68 5.18 5.50 -8.72
N LYS A 69 6.41 5.77 -8.27
CA LYS A 69 7.63 5.51 -9.03
C LYS A 69 8.21 4.15 -8.68
N MET A 70 7.84 3.15 -9.45
CA MET A 70 8.38 1.80 -9.34
C MET A 70 8.76 1.26 -10.73
N PRO A 71 9.79 0.40 -10.84
CA PRO A 71 10.13 -0.23 -12.11
C PRO A 71 9.09 -1.26 -12.53
N LEU A 72 9.13 -1.67 -13.79
CA LEU A 72 8.24 -2.61 -14.49
C LEU A 72 6.83 -2.04 -14.63
N LEU A 73 6.08 -1.90 -13.54
CA LEU A 73 4.78 -1.25 -13.50
C LEU A 73 4.80 -0.17 -12.42
N THR A 74 4.30 1.00 -12.76
CA THR A 74 4.18 2.12 -11.79
C THR A 74 3.06 1.88 -10.79
N GLY A 75 3.02 2.68 -9.72
CA GLY A 75 1.90 2.63 -8.78
C GLY A 75 0.55 2.90 -9.44
N LEU A 76 0.51 3.80 -10.43
CA LEU A 76 -0.72 4.05 -11.20
C LEU A 76 -1.15 2.83 -12.01
N ASP A 77 -0.20 2.15 -12.64
CA ASP A 77 -0.49 0.91 -13.40
C ASP A 77 -1.07 -0.17 -12.47
N VAL A 78 -0.48 -0.35 -11.30
CA VAL A 78 -0.97 -1.29 -10.28
C VAL A 78 -2.38 -0.92 -9.84
N LEU A 79 -2.62 0.36 -9.58
CA LEU A 79 -3.91 0.84 -9.13
C LEU A 79 -5.01 0.63 -10.19
N ARG A 80 -4.70 0.91 -11.46
CA ARG A 80 -5.61 0.61 -12.58
C ARG A 80 -5.94 -0.88 -12.64
N TRP A 81 -4.92 -1.71 -12.50
CA TRP A 81 -5.09 -3.16 -12.52
C TRP A 81 -6.03 -3.62 -11.40
N ILE A 82 -5.79 -3.17 -10.16
CA ILE A 82 -6.61 -3.52 -9.00
C ILE A 82 -8.08 -3.11 -9.22
N ARG A 83 -8.31 -1.88 -9.63
CA ARG A 83 -9.68 -1.35 -9.81
C ARG A 83 -10.41 -2.02 -10.95
N GLY A 84 -9.69 -2.62 -11.90
CA GLY A 84 -10.27 -3.40 -13.00
C GLY A 84 -10.60 -4.86 -12.65
N HIS A 85 -10.21 -5.34 -11.46
CA HIS A 85 -10.43 -6.73 -11.05
C HIS A 85 -11.53 -6.80 -9.98
N PRO A 86 -12.70 -7.37 -10.29
CA PRO A 86 -13.89 -7.31 -9.41
C PRO A 86 -13.62 -7.81 -7.99
N ASN A 87 -12.82 -8.88 -7.84
CA ASN A 87 -12.57 -9.49 -6.54
C ASN A 87 -11.79 -8.60 -5.58
N CYS A 88 -10.92 -7.74 -6.09
CA CYS A 88 -10.04 -6.92 -5.26
C CYS A 88 -10.18 -5.42 -5.52
N SER A 89 -11.15 -5.02 -6.33
CA SER A 89 -11.33 -3.62 -6.73
C SER A 89 -11.61 -2.67 -5.56
N VAL A 90 -12.02 -3.17 -4.42
CA VAL A 90 -12.37 -2.37 -3.24
C VAL A 90 -11.27 -2.28 -2.20
N ILE A 91 -10.10 -2.87 -2.43
CA ILE A 91 -9.00 -2.81 -1.46
C ILE A 91 -8.61 -1.35 -1.20
N PRO A 92 -8.63 -0.89 0.06
CA PRO A 92 -8.15 0.43 0.40
C PRO A 92 -6.70 0.62 -0.05
N THR A 93 -6.45 1.64 -0.85
CA THR A 93 -5.14 1.90 -1.44
C THR A 93 -4.73 3.34 -1.20
N LEU A 94 -3.61 3.52 -0.51
CA LEU A 94 -3.01 4.82 -0.24
C LEU A 94 -1.79 4.99 -1.12
N VAL A 95 -1.67 6.14 -1.75
CA VAL A 95 -0.44 6.53 -2.43
C VAL A 95 0.45 7.26 -1.44
N LEU A 96 1.71 6.86 -1.35
CA LEU A 96 2.73 7.52 -0.53
C LEU A 96 3.97 7.73 -1.41
N THR A 97 4.20 8.95 -1.84
CA THR A 97 5.20 9.28 -2.85
C THR A 97 5.83 10.65 -2.59
N THR A 98 7.00 10.90 -3.16
CA THR A 98 7.65 12.21 -3.09
C THR A 98 7.02 13.24 -4.03
N SER A 99 6.25 12.82 -5.03
CA SER A 99 5.62 13.72 -5.98
C SER A 99 4.47 14.51 -5.36
N ALA A 100 4.51 15.83 -5.50
CA ALA A 100 3.41 16.73 -5.15
C ALA A 100 2.80 17.39 -6.40
N HIS A 101 3.11 16.91 -7.61
CA HIS A 101 2.58 17.45 -8.84
C HIS A 101 1.08 17.22 -8.94
N GLU A 102 0.33 18.28 -9.24
CA GLU A 102 -1.14 18.20 -9.40
C GLU A 102 -1.56 17.12 -10.39
N ARG A 103 -0.79 16.92 -11.46
CA ARG A 103 -1.07 15.90 -12.47
C ARG A 103 -1.04 14.51 -11.86
N ASP A 104 -0.04 14.20 -11.05
CA ASP A 104 0.09 12.90 -10.39
C ASP A 104 -1.03 12.69 -9.37
N VAL A 105 -1.32 13.71 -8.57
CA VAL A 105 -2.42 13.69 -7.60
C VAL A 105 -3.76 13.45 -8.29
N SER A 106 -4.06 14.24 -9.33
CA SER A 106 -5.32 14.11 -10.07
C SER A 106 -5.48 12.74 -10.70
N GLU A 107 -4.41 12.23 -11.33
CA GLU A 107 -4.44 10.92 -11.98
C GLU A 107 -4.64 9.80 -10.96
N ALA A 108 -3.95 9.86 -9.82
CA ALA A 108 -4.09 8.85 -8.76
C ALA A 108 -5.54 8.76 -8.25
N TYR A 109 -6.17 9.89 -7.96
CA TYR A 109 -7.56 9.89 -7.53
C TYR A 109 -8.51 9.44 -8.64
N ARG A 110 -8.24 9.85 -9.87
CA ARG A 110 -9.08 9.44 -11.02
C ARG A 110 -9.07 7.94 -11.23
N VAL A 111 -7.92 7.28 -11.05
CA VAL A 111 -7.83 5.82 -11.18
C VAL A 111 -8.20 5.06 -9.91
N GLY A 112 -8.53 5.76 -8.81
CA GLY A 112 -9.16 5.14 -7.66
C GLY A 112 -8.34 5.05 -6.38
N ALA A 113 -7.31 5.90 -6.19
CA ALA A 113 -6.65 6.02 -4.91
C ALA A 113 -7.64 6.52 -3.85
N ASN A 114 -7.58 5.96 -2.66
CA ASN A 114 -8.40 6.40 -1.53
C ASN A 114 -7.79 7.60 -0.81
N ALA A 115 -6.47 7.73 -0.86
CA ALA A 115 -5.77 8.90 -0.34
C ALA A 115 -4.43 9.05 -1.04
N TYR A 116 -3.92 10.26 -1.06
CA TYR A 116 -2.63 10.61 -1.64
C TYR A 116 -1.82 11.36 -0.60
N LEU A 117 -0.71 10.78 -0.18
CA LEU A 117 0.17 11.34 0.83
C LEU A 117 1.53 11.64 0.20
N VAL A 118 2.03 12.85 0.40
CA VAL A 118 3.37 13.22 -0.01
C VAL A 118 4.35 12.86 1.09
N LYS A 119 5.41 12.12 0.73
CA LYS A 119 6.46 11.75 1.69
C LYS A 119 7.09 13.01 2.28
N PRO A 120 7.09 13.19 3.62
CA PRO A 120 7.72 14.33 4.25
C PRO A 120 9.24 14.29 4.13
N GLY A 121 9.89 15.45 4.28
CA GLY A 121 11.33 15.57 4.23
C GLY A 121 12.06 15.08 5.49
N SER A 122 11.35 14.90 6.60
CA SER A 122 11.95 14.42 7.85
C SER A 122 11.32 13.12 8.32
N PHE A 123 12.10 12.32 9.05
CA PHE A 123 11.64 11.09 9.65
C PHE A 123 10.53 11.33 10.68
N ASP A 124 10.67 12.35 11.52
CA ASP A 124 9.67 12.66 12.55
C ASP A 124 8.32 13.06 11.94
N GLU A 125 8.33 13.79 10.83
CA GLU A 125 7.12 14.14 10.10
C GLU A 125 6.50 12.89 9.45
N LEU A 126 7.30 11.96 8.95
CA LEU A 126 6.82 10.69 8.42
C LEU A 126 6.13 9.88 9.52
N VAL A 127 6.73 9.80 10.70
CA VAL A 127 6.11 9.11 11.86
C VAL A 127 4.76 9.74 12.21
N SER A 128 4.70 11.08 12.28
CA SER A 128 3.46 11.81 12.57
C SER A 128 2.38 11.54 11.52
N LEU A 129 2.74 11.55 10.25
CA LEU A 129 1.83 11.26 9.15
C LEU A 129 1.26 9.84 9.24
N LEU A 130 2.12 8.85 9.47
CA LEU A 130 1.70 7.45 9.59
C LEU A 130 0.85 7.22 10.83
N LYS A 131 1.14 7.92 11.92
CA LYS A 131 0.31 7.86 13.12
C LYS A 131 -1.12 8.35 12.85
N LEU A 132 -1.26 9.48 12.18
CA LEU A 132 -2.58 10.00 11.77
C LEU A 132 -3.29 9.02 10.82
N MET A 133 -2.56 8.46 9.86
CA MET A 133 -3.08 7.45 8.95
C MET A 133 -3.60 6.24 9.72
N GLY A 134 -2.79 5.71 10.63
CA GLY A 134 -3.16 4.54 11.44
C GLY A 134 -4.37 4.80 12.34
N GLU A 135 -4.46 5.98 12.95
CA GLU A 135 -5.60 6.38 13.78
C GLU A 135 -6.88 6.48 12.93
N PHE A 136 -6.81 7.12 11.77
CA PHE A 136 -7.96 7.26 10.87
C PHE A 136 -8.43 5.92 10.35
N TRP A 137 -7.55 5.15 9.72
CA TRP A 137 -7.90 3.85 9.14
C TRP A 137 -8.25 2.81 10.18
N GLY A 138 -7.73 2.95 11.40
CA GLY A 138 -8.10 2.12 12.54
C GLY A 138 -9.56 2.30 12.98
N ARG A 139 -10.14 3.43 12.67
CA ARG A 139 -11.56 3.73 12.95
C ARG A 139 -12.47 3.45 11.76
N CYS A 140 -11.92 3.29 10.57
CA CYS A 140 -12.71 2.99 9.38
C CYS A 140 -13.19 1.55 9.38
N GLN A 141 -14.39 1.34 8.86
CA GLN A 141 -14.83 0.00 8.49
C GLN A 141 -14.20 -0.34 7.14
N LEU A 142 -13.42 -1.39 7.09
CA LEU A 142 -12.81 -1.86 5.85
C LEU A 142 -13.78 -2.75 5.09
N PRO A 143 -13.72 -2.75 3.74
CA PRO A 143 -14.52 -3.67 2.95
C PRO A 143 -14.25 -5.12 3.37
N PRO A 144 -15.30 -5.96 3.49
CA PRO A 144 -15.09 -7.38 3.71
C PRO A 144 -14.43 -7.99 2.47
N LEU A 145 -13.25 -8.57 2.66
CA LEU A 145 -12.50 -9.24 1.60
C LEU A 145 -12.33 -10.71 2.00
N ASP A 146 -13.29 -11.53 1.64
CA ASP A 146 -13.23 -12.98 1.82
C ASP A 146 -12.73 -13.62 0.53
N ILE A 147 -11.51 -13.26 0.15
CA ILE A 147 -10.87 -13.70 -1.07
C ILE A 147 -9.42 -14.14 -0.82
N ALA A 148 -8.97 -15.11 -1.60
CA ALA A 148 -7.58 -15.60 -1.57
C ALA A 148 -6.71 -14.93 -2.64
N SER A 149 -7.30 -14.40 -3.71
CA SER A 149 -6.59 -13.76 -4.82
C SER A 149 -7.51 -12.83 -5.61
N CYS A 150 -6.88 -11.94 -6.36
CA CYS A 150 -7.58 -11.14 -7.35
C CYS A 150 -7.99 -11.96 -8.58
#